data_d0b63cf781ec132a428d8bcb8d1f7bdc
#
_entry.id   d0b63cf781ec132a428d8bcb8d1f7bdc
#
_cell.length_a   1.000
_cell.length_b   1.000
_cell.length_c   1.000
_cell.angle_alpha   90.00
_cell.angle_beta   90.00
_cell.angle_gamma   90.00
#
_symmetry.space_group_name_H-M   'P 1'
#
loop_
_entity.id
_entity.type
_entity.pdbx_description
1 polymer ?
#
loop_
_entity_poly.entity_id
_entity_poly.type
_entity_poly.pdbx_seq_one_letter_code
_entity_poly.pdbx_strand_id
1 'polypeptide(L)' 'MTILELREKRAKAWEATKAFLDSHRTDKGTLSAEDDATYSRMEQEITDLGKEIARLERQEALDAEPVSYT' A
#
# COMPACT_ATOMS: atom_id res chain seq x y z
N MET A 1 1.99 -8.59 -12.84
CA MET A 1 2.64 -8.70 -11.52
C MET A 1 1.98 -9.77 -10.69
N THR A 2 2.77 -10.54 -9.95
CA THR A 2 2.23 -11.51 -9.02
C THR A 2 1.83 -10.82 -7.71
N ILE A 3 1.02 -11.50 -6.90
CA ILE A 3 0.65 -11.00 -5.58
C ILE A 3 1.89 -10.79 -4.71
N LEU A 4 2.86 -11.70 -4.80
CA LEU A 4 4.09 -11.59 -4.04
C LEU A 4 4.87 -10.32 -4.42
N GLU A 5 4.98 -10.04 -5.71
CA GLU A 5 5.64 -8.83 -6.18
C GLU A 5 4.94 -7.56 -5.70
N LEU A 6 3.61 -7.57 -5.71
CA LEU A 6 2.83 -6.43 -5.21
C LEU A 6 2.99 -6.24 -3.71
N ARG A 7 3.04 -7.34 -2.96
CA ARG A 7 3.27 -7.26 -1.51
C ARG A 7 4.65 -6.70 -1.19
N GLU A 8 5.66 -7.12 -1.94
CA GLU A 8 7.02 -6.59 -1.78
C GLU A 8 7.06 -5.12 -2.13
N LYS A 9 6.40 -4.72 -3.20
CA LYS A 9 6.34 -3.33 -3.60
C LYS A 9 5.64 -2.47 -2.54
N ARG A 10 4.55 -2.99 -1.98
CA ARG A 10 3.85 -2.28 -0.90
C ARG A 10 4.72 -2.15 0.34
N ALA A 11 5.45 -3.21 0.70
CA ALA A 11 6.33 -3.18 1.86
C ALA A 11 7.43 -2.15 1.68
N LYS A 12 8.02 -2.07 0.50
CA LYS A 12 9.05 -1.07 0.20
C LYS A 12 8.48 0.35 0.24
N ALA A 13 7.27 0.53 -0.29
CA ALA A 13 6.60 1.82 -0.26
C ALA A 13 6.31 2.25 1.17
N TRP A 14 5.91 1.32 2.02
CA TRP A 14 5.67 1.60 3.44
C TRP A 14 6.95 1.97 4.17
N GLU A 15 8.05 1.24 3.91
CA GLU A 15 9.34 1.56 4.50
C GLU A 15 9.81 2.96 4.10
N ALA A 16 9.66 3.30 2.82
CA ALA A 16 10.01 4.63 2.32
C ALA A 16 9.12 5.70 2.97
N THR A 17 7.86 5.41 3.15
CA THR A 17 6.90 6.34 3.78
C THR A 17 7.26 6.59 5.24
N LYS A 18 7.60 5.55 5.97
CA LYS A 18 8.03 5.69 7.37
C LYS A 18 9.32 6.50 7.48
N ALA A 19 10.28 6.21 6.61
CA ALA A 19 11.56 6.93 6.60
C ALA A 19 11.34 8.40 6.26
N PHE A 20 10.47 8.69 5.30
CA PHE A 20 10.13 10.06 4.96
C PHE A 20 9.53 10.79 6.16
N LEU A 21 8.58 10.16 6.83
CA LEU A 21 7.94 10.77 8.00
C LEU A 21 8.94 11.09 9.09
N ASP A 22 9.82 10.14 9.39
CA ASP A 22 10.85 10.34 10.42
C ASP A 22 11.84 11.44 10.06
N SER A 23 12.21 11.53 8.76
CA SER A 23 13.18 12.51 8.29
C SER A 23 12.64 13.93 8.21
N HIS A 24 11.34 14.07 7.98
CA HIS A 24 10.71 15.37 7.71
C HIS A 24 9.85 15.88 8.86
N ARG A 25 9.80 15.15 9.95
CA ARG A 25 9.05 15.58 11.12
C ARG A 25 9.65 16.84 11.72
N THR A 26 8.81 17.84 12.00
CA THR A 26 9.26 19.05 12.66
C THR A 26 9.44 18.82 14.16
N ASP A 27 10.01 19.81 14.85
CA ASP A 27 10.19 19.76 16.31
C ASP A 27 8.87 19.57 17.05
N LYS A 28 7.77 19.97 16.42
CA LYS A 28 6.42 19.80 17.00
C LYS A 28 5.79 18.47 16.64
N GLY A 29 6.50 17.61 15.90
CA GLY A 29 6.00 16.33 15.51
C GLY A 29 5.03 16.37 14.33
N THR A 30 4.95 17.49 13.64
CA THR A 30 4.07 17.66 12.47
C THR A 30 4.89 17.84 11.20
N LEU A 31 4.25 17.66 10.07
CA LEU A 31 4.88 17.86 8.78
C LEU A 31 4.53 19.26 8.25
N SER A 32 5.41 19.81 7.41
CA SER A 32 5.10 21.03 6.68
C SER A 32 3.98 20.73 5.67
N ALA A 33 3.36 21.76 5.10
CA ALA A 33 2.30 21.57 4.13
C ALA A 33 2.77 20.79 2.89
N GLU A 34 3.98 21.09 2.42
CA GLU A 34 4.57 20.38 1.29
C GLU A 34 4.85 18.92 1.61
N ASP A 35 5.41 18.68 2.79
CA ASP A 35 5.73 17.32 3.23
C ASP A 35 4.46 16.52 3.47
N ASP A 36 3.45 17.15 4.00
CA ASP A 36 2.16 16.51 4.21
C ASP A 36 1.54 16.05 2.89
N ALA A 37 1.62 16.90 1.86
CA ALA A 37 1.13 16.55 0.53
C ALA A 37 1.91 15.36 -0.05
N THR A 38 3.23 15.35 0.13
CA THR A 38 4.07 14.25 -0.32
C THR A 38 3.73 12.96 0.43
N TYR A 39 3.58 13.04 1.74
CA TYR A 39 3.20 11.91 2.57
C TYR A 39 1.85 11.33 2.13
N SER A 40 0.88 12.20 1.86
CA SER A 40 -0.44 11.76 1.40
C SER A 40 -0.36 10.99 0.08
N ARG A 41 0.50 11.40 -0.84
CA ARG A 41 0.73 10.67 -2.09
C ARG A 41 1.33 9.31 -1.83
N MET A 42 2.29 9.22 -0.90
CA MET A 42 2.92 7.95 -0.55
C MET A 42 1.91 7.00 0.09
N GLU A 43 1.06 7.51 0.97
CA GLU A 43 -0.03 6.72 1.55
C GLU A 43 -1.01 6.23 0.50
N GLN A 44 -1.33 7.10 -0.46
CA GLN A 44 -2.25 6.74 -1.53
C GLN A 44 -1.70 5.60 -2.37
N GLU A 45 -0.41 5.61 -2.66
CA GLU A 45 0.24 4.52 -3.39
C GLU A 45 0.13 3.22 -2.61
N ILE A 46 0.38 3.25 -1.31
CA ILE A 46 0.26 2.06 -0.46
C ILE A 46 -1.18 1.54 -0.46
N THR A 47 -2.15 2.45 -0.35
CA THR A 47 -3.56 2.09 -0.38
C THR A 47 -3.95 1.45 -1.71
N ASP A 48 -3.48 2.03 -2.82
CA ASP A 48 -3.77 1.51 -4.15
C ASP A 48 -3.16 0.11 -4.36
N LEU A 49 -1.94 -0.09 -3.88
CA LEU A 49 -1.30 -1.39 -3.93
C LEU A 49 -2.05 -2.41 -3.07
N GLY A 50 -2.53 -1.98 -1.90
CA GLY A 50 -3.35 -2.82 -1.03
C GLY A 50 -4.66 -3.25 -1.68
N LYS A 51 -5.31 -2.34 -2.40
CA LYS A 51 -6.55 -2.65 -3.13
C LYS A 51 -6.29 -3.64 -4.26
N GLU A 52 -5.19 -3.45 -4.98
CA GLU A 52 -4.81 -4.36 -6.05
C GLU A 52 -4.53 -5.76 -5.52
N ILE A 53 -3.79 -5.86 -4.42
CA ILE A 53 -3.50 -7.13 -3.78
C ILE A 53 -4.80 -7.81 -3.34
N ALA A 54 -5.69 -7.08 -2.69
CA ALA A 54 -6.97 -7.63 -2.22
C ALA A 54 -7.81 -8.14 -3.38
N ARG A 55 -7.81 -7.42 -4.49
CA ARG A 55 -8.55 -7.83 -5.69
C ARG A 55 -8.00 -9.13 -6.26
N LEU A 56 -6.68 -9.24 -6.37
CA LEU A 56 -6.05 -10.44 -6.92
C LEU A 56 -6.22 -11.63 -5.99
N GLU A 57 -6.11 -11.41 -4.67
CA GLU A 57 -6.34 -12.48 -3.70
C GLU A 57 -7.76 -13.00 -3.78
N ARG A 58 -8.73 -12.09 -3.92
CA ARG A 58 -10.13 -12.47 -4.06
C ARG A 58 -10.36 -13.25 -5.36
N GLN A 59 -9.72 -12.81 -6.44
CA GLN A 59 -9.83 -13.49 -7.72
C GLN A 59 -9.25 -14.90 -7.65
N GLU A 60 -8.10 -15.08 -7.00
CA GLU A 60 -7.53 -16.41 -6.80
C GLU A 60 -8.42 -17.29 -5.95
N ALA A 61 -9.02 -16.74 -4.91
CA ALA A 61 -9.94 -17.48 -4.05
C ALA A 61 -11.16 -17.97 -4.83
N LEU A 62 -11.71 -17.11 -5.69
CA LEU A 62 -12.84 -17.47 -6.52
C LEU A 62 -12.48 -18.55 -7.55
N ASP A 63 -11.29 -18.43 -8.14
CA ASP A 63 -10.81 -19.42 -9.11
C ASP A 63 -10.53 -20.77 -8.45
N ALA A 64 -10.08 -20.76 -7.19
CA ALA A 64 -9.75 -21.97 -6.46
C ALA A 64 -10.98 -22.68 -5.91
N GLU A 65 -12.10 -21.98 -5.72
CA GLU A 65 -13.31 -22.58 -5.22
C GLU A 65 -13.97 -23.46 -6.26
N PRO A 66 -14.36 -24.69 -5.91
CA PRO A 66 -15.14 -25.50 -6.82
C PRO A 66 -16.48 -24.82 -7.07
N VAL A 67 -16.76 -24.54 -8.32
CA VAL A 67 -18.04 -23.93 -8.67
C VAL A 67 -19.13 -24.96 -8.45
N SER A 68 -19.97 -24.71 -7.49
CA SER A 68 -21.06 -25.60 -7.15
C SER A 68 -22.32 -25.13 -7.88
N TYR A 69 -22.75 -25.90 -8.82
CA TYR A 69 -24.05 -25.68 -9.49
C TYR A 69 -25.09 -26.57 -8.88
N THR A 70 -26.03 -25.95 -8.31
CA THR A 70 -27.22 -26.69 -7.86
C THR A 70 -28.39 -26.32 -8.73
#